data_5f54a7391558a13fd8903280aa227a71
#
_entry.id   5f54a7391558a13fd8903280aa227a71
#
_cell.length_a   1.000
_cell.length_b   1.000
_cell.length_c   1.000
_cell.angle_alpha   90.00
_cell.angle_beta   90.00
_cell.angle_gamma   90.00
#
_symmetry.space_group_name_H-M   'P 1'
#
loop_
_entity.id
_entity.type
_entity.pdbx_description
1 polymer ?
#
loop_
_entity_poly.entity_id
_entity_poly.type
_entity_poly.pdbx_seq_one_letter_code
_entity_poly.pdbx_strand_id
1 'polypeptide(L)'
;MIEPGPAAPAAAPGARASGPVVLSARGLRRGFSEGSARLEVLDGVDLAVERGERLAIIGASGSGKTTLLQILGGLDRPDAGTVEVDGRDIHALSESERGALRNRAIGFVFQFHHLLPEFSALENVAMPLLVRHEPRKACAACARAMLERVGLSARLEHRPSQLSGGERQRTAVARALVVGPKLVLADEPTGNLDGRNAEQVFALMLELNRELGTSLVVVTHDPRLAARMDRVLELSGGRLRQP
;
A
#
# COMPACT_ATOMS: atom_id res chain seq x y z
N MET A 1 58.41 11.74 23.34
CA MET A 1 56.98 11.70 23.75
C MET A 1 56.22 12.31 22.57
N ILE A 2 55.48 11.47 21.85
CA ILE A 2 54.65 11.86 20.71
C ILE A 2 53.22 11.65 21.18
N GLU A 3 52.44 12.76 21.28
CA GLU A 3 51.03 12.71 21.64
C GLU A 3 50.23 12.05 20.50
N PRO A 4 49.26 11.17 20.80
CA PRO A 4 48.36 10.63 19.81
C PRO A 4 47.32 11.71 19.39
N GLY A 5 47.23 11.97 18.09
CA GLY A 5 46.27 12.84 17.51
C GLY A 5 44.81 12.34 17.67
N PRO A 6 43.80 13.21 17.52
CA PRO A 6 42.42 12.89 17.81
C PRO A 6 41.87 11.81 16.85
N ALA A 7 41.19 10.84 17.42
CA ALA A 7 40.53 9.77 16.70
C ALA A 7 39.42 10.34 15.80
N ALA A 8 39.39 9.87 14.56
CA ALA A 8 38.33 10.20 13.59
C ALA A 8 36.95 9.73 14.12
N PRO A 9 35.86 10.50 13.89
CA PRO A 9 34.53 10.10 14.32
C PRO A 9 34.10 8.83 13.57
N ALA A 10 33.58 7.86 14.31
CA ALA A 10 33.04 6.61 13.80
C ALA A 10 31.93 6.92 12.79
N ALA A 11 32.03 6.32 11.60
CA ALA A 11 31.00 6.40 10.56
C ALA A 11 29.67 5.88 11.10
N ALA A 12 28.61 6.66 10.94
CA ALA A 12 27.23 6.29 11.23
C ALA A 12 26.83 5.06 10.39
N PRO A 13 26.06 4.09 10.93
CA PRO A 13 25.69 2.89 10.20
C PRO A 13 24.75 3.21 9.07
N GLY A 14 25.18 2.91 7.83
CA GLY A 14 24.35 2.57 6.69
C GLY A 14 23.43 3.65 6.16
N ALA A 15 23.96 4.72 5.54
CA ALA A 15 23.21 5.45 4.53
C ALA A 15 22.97 4.51 3.33
N ARG A 16 21.80 3.88 3.25
CA ARG A 16 21.33 3.25 2.01
C ARG A 16 21.29 4.35 0.96
N ALA A 17 21.83 4.09 -0.25
CA ALA A 17 21.69 4.99 -1.37
C ALA A 17 20.19 5.27 -1.56
N SER A 18 19.76 6.51 -1.35
CA SER A 18 18.37 6.91 -1.44
C SER A 18 17.89 6.74 -2.88
N GLY A 19 16.95 5.82 -3.10
CA GLY A 19 16.26 5.64 -4.37
C GLY A 19 15.31 6.82 -4.65
N PRO A 20 14.76 6.95 -5.88
CA PRO A 20 13.77 7.98 -6.18
C PRO A 20 12.53 7.78 -5.29
N VAL A 21 12.06 8.87 -4.70
CA VAL A 21 10.84 8.89 -3.87
C VAL A 21 9.62 8.67 -4.76
N VAL A 22 8.79 7.68 -4.42
CA VAL A 22 7.55 7.34 -5.15
C VAL A 22 6.31 7.91 -4.48
N LEU A 23 6.37 8.14 -3.15
CA LEU A 23 5.33 8.76 -2.36
C LEU A 23 5.97 9.74 -1.37
N SER A 24 5.45 10.95 -1.30
CA SER A 24 5.83 11.95 -0.31
C SER A 24 4.59 12.60 0.28
N ALA A 25 4.53 12.71 1.59
CA ALA A 25 3.48 13.40 2.33
C ALA A 25 4.11 14.43 3.25
N ARG A 26 3.55 15.63 3.34
CA ARG A 26 4.08 16.72 4.18
C ARG A 26 2.99 17.42 4.93
N GLY A 27 3.14 17.49 6.25
CA GLY A 27 2.28 18.24 7.15
C GLY A 27 0.81 17.82 7.12
N LEU A 28 0.51 16.53 6.87
CA LEU A 28 -0.88 16.07 6.73
C LEU A 28 -1.65 16.24 8.02
N ARG A 29 -2.81 16.90 7.92
CA ARG A 29 -3.78 17.04 8.99
C ARG A 29 -5.13 16.53 8.56
N ARG A 30 -5.83 15.85 9.45
CA ARG A 30 -7.19 15.40 9.24
C ARG A 30 -7.92 15.27 10.57
N GLY A 31 -9.09 15.93 10.67
CA GLY A 31 -10.00 15.80 11.79
C GLY A 31 -11.42 15.49 11.34
N PHE A 32 -12.19 14.94 12.24
CA PHE A 32 -13.62 14.67 12.03
C PHE A 32 -14.43 15.41 13.11
N SER A 33 -15.56 15.96 12.71
CA SER A 33 -16.50 16.62 13.64
C SER A 33 -17.39 15.55 14.27
N GLU A 34 -17.38 15.46 15.59
CA GLU A 34 -18.25 14.61 16.37
C GLU A 34 -19.09 15.50 17.31
N GLY A 35 -20.29 15.88 16.88
CA GLY A 35 -21.10 16.86 17.58
C GLY A 35 -20.42 18.23 17.65
N SER A 36 -20.19 18.75 18.89
CA SER A 36 -19.47 20.00 19.13
C SER A 36 -17.95 19.86 19.23
N ALA A 37 -17.43 18.64 19.30
CA ALA A 37 -16.01 18.36 19.39
C ALA A 37 -15.41 18.05 18.02
N ARG A 38 -14.12 18.39 17.82
CA ARG A 38 -13.32 17.97 16.67
C ARG A 38 -12.29 16.95 17.14
N LEU A 39 -12.34 15.76 16.57
CA LEU A 39 -11.35 14.71 16.77
C LEU A 39 -10.24 14.84 15.72
N GLU A 40 -9.06 15.27 16.14
CA GLU A 40 -7.87 15.28 15.27
C GLU A 40 -7.32 13.85 15.15
N VAL A 41 -7.36 13.31 13.91
CA VAL A 41 -6.90 11.95 13.61
C VAL A 41 -5.48 11.97 13.06
N LEU A 42 -5.12 12.98 12.28
CA LEU A 42 -3.76 13.23 11.80
C LEU A 42 -3.37 14.66 12.16
N ASP A 43 -2.16 14.83 12.74
CA ASP A 43 -1.64 16.11 13.19
C ASP A 43 -0.19 16.33 12.73
N GLY A 44 -0.04 16.80 11.49
CA GLY A 44 1.26 17.12 10.91
C GLY A 44 2.09 15.88 10.55
N VAL A 45 1.49 14.92 9.83
CA VAL A 45 2.18 13.72 9.39
C VAL A 45 3.08 14.01 8.21
N ASP A 46 4.36 13.68 8.36
CA ASP A 46 5.38 13.68 7.29
C ASP A 46 5.80 12.24 6.98
N LEU A 47 5.89 11.89 5.69
CA LEU A 47 6.26 10.56 5.23
C LEU A 47 6.92 10.65 3.84
N ALA A 48 7.98 9.88 3.62
CA ALA A 48 8.51 9.61 2.30
C ALA A 48 8.71 8.10 2.14
N VAL A 49 8.41 7.58 0.95
CA VAL A 49 8.60 6.16 0.57
C VAL A 49 9.43 6.12 -0.69
N GLU A 50 10.54 5.39 -0.64
CA GLU A 50 11.45 5.20 -1.77
C GLU A 50 10.99 4.06 -2.68
N ARG A 51 11.49 4.06 -3.90
CA ARG A 51 11.19 3.00 -4.86
C ARG A 51 11.64 1.64 -4.35
N GLY A 52 10.72 0.66 -4.37
CA GLY A 52 10.96 -0.71 -3.91
C GLY A 52 10.98 -0.88 -2.39
N GLU A 53 10.86 0.23 -1.62
CA GLU A 53 10.81 0.19 -0.17
C GLU A 53 9.54 -0.52 0.33
N ARG A 54 9.72 -1.28 1.42
CA ARG A 54 8.63 -1.91 2.17
C ARG A 54 8.51 -1.23 3.53
N LEU A 55 7.43 -0.48 3.73
CA LEU A 55 7.13 0.27 4.94
C LEU A 55 5.95 -0.33 5.66
N ALA A 56 6.09 -0.61 6.95
CA ALA A 56 4.97 -0.88 7.84
C ALA A 56 4.59 0.37 8.64
N ILE A 57 3.30 0.62 8.78
CA ILE A 57 2.74 1.60 9.72
C ILE A 57 1.90 0.85 10.73
N ILE A 58 2.37 0.80 11.97
CA ILE A 58 1.68 0.16 13.09
C ILE A 58 0.95 1.20 13.95
N GLY A 59 0.11 0.75 14.86
CA GLY A 59 -0.60 1.60 15.82
C GLY A 59 -1.88 0.94 16.32
N ALA A 60 -2.44 1.47 17.41
CA ALA A 60 -3.67 0.98 18.01
C ALA A 60 -4.86 1.04 17.02
N SER A 61 -5.92 0.25 17.28
CA SER A 61 -7.18 0.39 16.56
C SER A 61 -7.71 1.81 16.73
N GLY A 62 -8.21 2.43 15.66
CA GLY A 62 -8.70 3.81 15.69
C GLY A 62 -7.61 4.89 15.68
N SER A 63 -6.32 4.56 15.59
CA SER A 63 -5.23 5.56 15.55
C SER A 63 -5.16 6.39 14.27
N GLY A 64 -6.01 6.11 13.26
CA GLY A 64 -6.03 6.86 11.99
C GLY A 64 -5.26 6.20 10.83
N LYS A 65 -4.80 4.95 10.97
CA LYS A 65 -4.02 4.25 9.93
C LYS A 65 -4.75 4.15 8.59
N THR A 66 -6.01 3.71 8.61
CA THR A 66 -6.86 3.64 7.42
C THR A 66 -7.07 5.02 6.80
N THR A 67 -7.34 6.05 7.62
CA THR A 67 -7.49 7.44 7.17
C THR A 67 -6.21 7.93 6.49
N LEU A 68 -5.04 7.68 7.10
CA LEU A 68 -3.76 8.03 6.50
C LEU A 68 -3.59 7.34 5.14
N LEU A 69 -3.82 6.02 5.06
CA LEU A 69 -3.70 5.27 3.82
C LEU A 69 -4.65 5.76 2.73
N GLN A 70 -5.90 6.11 3.08
CA GLN A 70 -6.87 6.68 2.14
C GLN A 70 -6.43 8.04 1.60
N ILE A 71 -5.86 8.90 2.46
CA ILE A 71 -5.33 10.21 2.04
C ILE A 71 -4.11 10.02 1.15
N LEU A 72 -3.16 9.15 1.52
CA LEU A 72 -1.97 8.83 0.70
C LEU A 72 -2.36 8.30 -0.68
N GLY A 73 -3.45 7.56 -0.76
CA GLY A 73 -3.98 7.02 -2.01
C GLY A 73 -4.93 7.95 -2.77
N GLY A 74 -5.22 9.15 -2.26
CA GLY A 74 -6.15 10.09 -2.88
C GLY A 74 -7.61 9.60 -2.90
N LEU A 75 -7.98 8.71 -1.97
CA LEU A 75 -9.35 8.25 -1.77
C LEU A 75 -10.12 9.20 -0.84
N ASP A 76 -9.42 9.82 0.12
CA ASP A 76 -9.95 10.91 0.96
C ASP A 76 -9.01 12.12 0.86
N ARG A 77 -9.49 13.30 1.28
CA ARG A 77 -8.72 14.55 1.24
C ARG A 77 -8.22 14.92 2.64
N PRO A 78 -6.98 15.41 2.78
CA PRO A 78 -6.54 16.00 4.03
C PRO A 78 -7.20 17.37 4.24
N ASP A 79 -7.27 17.83 5.50
CA ASP A 79 -7.67 19.19 5.83
C ASP A 79 -6.52 20.19 5.57
N ALA A 80 -5.28 19.71 5.69
CA ALA A 80 -4.06 20.46 5.35
C ALA A 80 -2.92 19.50 4.98
N GLY A 81 -1.88 20.06 4.35
CA GLY A 81 -0.73 19.29 3.88
C GLY A 81 -0.87 18.87 2.43
N THR A 82 0.16 18.17 1.91
CA THR A 82 0.26 17.73 0.51
C THR A 82 0.65 16.28 0.42
N VAL A 83 0.21 15.59 -0.65
CA VAL A 83 0.64 14.23 -0.98
C VAL A 83 1.09 14.20 -2.44
N GLU A 84 2.34 13.88 -2.67
CA GLU A 84 2.88 13.66 -4.00
C GLU A 84 3.03 12.16 -4.28
N VAL A 85 2.48 11.71 -5.39
CA VAL A 85 2.64 10.35 -5.92
C VAL A 85 3.28 10.47 -7.29
N ASP A 86 4.42 9.81 -7.47
CA ASP A 86 5.18 9.87 -8.72
C ASP A 86 5.48 11.32 -9.16
N GLY A 87 5.82 12.20 -8.20
CA GLY A 87 6.15 13.61 -8.42
C GLY A 87 4.95 14.52 -8.72
N ARG A 88 3.71 14.05 -8.54
CA ARG A 88 2.48 14.83 -8.76
C ARG A 88 1.66 14.94 -7.47
N ASP A 89 1.27 16.16 -7.10
CA ASP A 89 0.35 16.36 -5.97
C ASP A 89 -1.04 15.80 -6.32
N ILE A 90 -1.37 14.66 -5.68
CA ILE A 90 -2.61 13.91 -5.98
C ILE A 90 -3.87 14.69 -5.61
N HIS A 91 -3.79 15.59 -4.62
CA HIS A 91 -4.94 16.36 -4.13
C HIS A 91 -5.17 17.66 -4.90
N ALA A 92 -4.15 18.14 -5.63
CA ALA A 92 -4.27 19.29 -6.53
C ALA A 92 -4.92 18.91 -7.89
N LEU A 93 -4.98 17.61 -8.22
CA LEU A 93 -5.55 17.12 -9.46
C LEU A 93 -7.08 17.17 -9.47
N SER A 94 -7.67 17.33 -10.66
CA SER A 94 -9.10 17.07 -10.89
C SER A 94 -9.44 15.61 -10.59
N GLU A 95 -10.73 15.31 -10.36
CA GLU A 95 -11.19 13.94 -10.07
C GLU A 95 -10.78 12.93 -11.16
N SER A 96 -10.89 13.33 -12.42
CA SER A 96 -10.50 12.48 -13.56
C SER A 96 -8.99 12.20 -13.59
N GLU A 97 -8.16 13.24 -13.43
CA GLU A 97 -6.72 13.11 -13.41
C GLU A 97 -6.23 12.32 -12.19
N ARG A 98 -6.85 12.55 -11.02
CA ARG A 98 -6.58 11.81 -9.80
C ARG A 98 -6.94 10.32 -9.97
N GLY A 99 -8.11 10.02 -10.56
CA GLY A 99 -8.50 8.67 -10.92
C GLY A 99 -7.51 7.98 -11.86
N ALA A 100 -7.06 8.71 -12.89
CA ALA A 100 -6.06 8.21 -13.85
C ALA A 100 -4.68 7.97 -13.19
N LEU A 101 -4.24 8.87 -12.29
CA LEU A 101 -2.99 8.70 -11.54
C LEU A 101 -3.08 7.49 -10.60
N ARG A 102 -4.17 7.37 -9.82
CA ARG A 102 -4.39 6.20 -8.96
C ARG A 102 -4.31 4.90 -9.74
N ASN A 103 -5.09 4.81 -10.81
CA ASN A 103 -5.13 3.61 -11.64
C ASN A 103 -3.75 3.24 -12.23
N ARG A 104 -2.90 4.24 -12.54
CA ARG A 104 -1.58 4.01 -13.13
C ARG A 104 -0.50 3.69 -12.11
N ALA A 105 -0.49 4.40 -10.97
CA ALA A 105 0.63 4.43 -10.05
C ALA A 105 0.38 3.67 -8.75
N ILE A 106 -0.88 3.43 -8.36
CA ILE A 106 -1.22 2.88 -7.05
C ILE A 106 -2.06 1.61 -7.19
N GLY A 107 -1.64 0.54 -6.49
CA GLY A 107 -2.46 -0.63 -6.23
C GLY A 107 -3.03 -0.57 -4.81
N PHE A 108 -4.26 -1.04 -4.61
CA PHE A 108 -4.88 -1.10 -3.28
C PHE A 108 -5.19 -2.54 -2.91
N VAL A 109 -4.83 -2.91 -1.67
CA VAL A 109 -5.21 -4.16 -1.03
C VAL A 109 -5.90 -3.84 0.28
N PHE A 110 -7.14 -4.29 0.46
CA PHE A 110 -7.94 -4.03 1.66
C PHE A 110 -8.21 -5.31 2.43
N GLN A 111 -8.50 -5.18 3.72
CA GLN A 111 -8.87 -6.29 4.60
C GLN A 111 -10.08 -7.07 4.09
N PHE A 112 -11.11 -6.40 3.57
CA PHE A 112 -12.34 -6.99 3.04
C PHE A 112 -12.30 -7.29 1.53
N HIS A 113 -11.10 -7.32 0.90
CA HIS A 113 -10.84 -7.65 -0.51
C HIS A 113 -11.49 -6.70 -1.53
N HIS A 114 -12.73 -6.23 -1.30
CA HIS A 114 -13.55 -5.38 -2.19
C HIS A 114 -13.59 -5.92 -3.63
N LEU A 115 -13.74 -7.25 -3.79
CA LEU A 115 -13.97 -7.85 -5.09
C LEU A 115 -15.42 -7.60 -5.51
N LEU A 116 -15.62 -7.37 -6.80
CA LEU A 116 -16.93 -7.22 -7.42
C LEU A 116 -17.60 -8.60 -7.47
N PRO A 117 -18.72 -8.82 -6.75
CA PRO A 117 -19.29 -10.16 -6.56
C PRO A 117 -19.88 -10.77 -7.83
N GLU A 118 -20.29 -9.94 -8.80
CA GLU A 118 -20.86 -10.36 -10.07
C GLU A 118 -19.80 -10.85 -11.07
N PHE A 119 -18.55 -10.47 -10.88
CA PHE A 119 -17.45 -10.76 -11.78
C PHE A 119 -16.60 -11.94 -11.29
N SER A 120 -16.05 -12.71 -12.23
CA SER A 120 -15.09 -13.77 -11.96
C SER A 120 -13.77 -13.21 -11.41
N ALA A 121 -12.87 -14.08 -10.93
CA ALA A 121 -11.52 -13.69 -10.51
C ALA A 121 -10.76 -13.04 -11.68
N LEU A 122 -10.86 -13.61 -12.88
CA LEU A 122 -10.24 -13.06 -14.08
C LEU A 122 -10.74 -11.65 -14.39
N GLU A 123 -12.05 -11.42 -14.35
CA GLU A 123 -12.66 -10.13 -14.63
C GLU A 123 -12.33 -9.11 -13.54
N ASN A 124 -12.35 -9.50 -12.25
CA ASN A 124 -11.92 -8.63 -11.16
C ASN A 124 -10.48 -8.14 -11.34
N VAL A 125 -9.56 -9.02 -11.72
CA VAL A 125 -8.16 -8.66 -11.95
C VAL A 125 -7.98 -7.85 -13.24
N ALA A 126 -8.76 -8.11 -14.29
CA ALA A 126 -8.72 -7.35 -15.53
C ALA A 126 -9.29 -5.92 -15.41
N MET A 127 -10.15 -5.66 -14.43
CA MET A 127 -10.92 -4.41 -14.29
C MET A 127 -10.05 -3.14 -14.34
N PRO A 128 -8.90 -3.03 -13.63
CA PRO A 128 -8.07 -1.83 -13.70
C PRO A 128 -7.53 -1.53 -15.10
N LEU A 129 -7.26 -2.56 -15.91
CA LEU A 129 -6.80 -2.43 -17.30
C LEU A 129 -7.97 -2.04 -18.24
N LEU A 130 -9.15 -2.62 -18.02
CA LEU A 130 -10.36 -2.30 -18.77
C LEU A 130 -10.77 -0.83 -18.58
N VAL A 131 -10.62 -0.28 -17.38
CA VAL A 131 -10.86 1.14 -17.09
C VAL A 131 -9.92 2.07 -17.86
N ARG A 132 -8.75 1.58 -18.29
CA ARG A 132 -7.83 2.31 -19.18
C ARG A 132 -8.21 2.22 -20.66
N HIS A 133 -9.33 1.57 -20.99
CA HIS A 133 -9.75 1.27 -22.35
C HIS A 133 -8.76 0.42 -23.14
N GLU A 134 -7.96 -0.40 -22.45
CA GLU A 134 -7.07 -1.36 -23.11
C GLU A 134 -7.87 -2.48 -23.80
N PRO A 135 -7.35 -3.11 -24.88
CA PRO A 135 -8.06 -4.17 -25.59
C PRO A 135 -8.40 -5.35 -24.67
N ARG A 136 -9.68 -5.78 -24.67
CA ARG A 136 -10.17 -6.84 -23.76
C ARG A 136 -9.33 -8.11 -23.76
N LYS A 137 -8.85 -8.55 -24.94
CA LYS A 137 -7.98 -9.75 -25.04
C LYS A 137 -6.66 -9.56 -24.32
N ALA A 138 -6.04 -8.38 -24.41
CA ALA A 138 -4.80 -8.05 -23.71
C ALA A 138 -5.04 -7.99 -22.19
N CYS A 139 -6.14 -7.33 -21.75
CA CYS A 139 -6.52 -7.28 -20.34
C CYS A 139 -6.69 -8.69 -19.73
N ALA A 140 -7.40 -9.57 -20.44
CA ALA A 140 -7.62 -10.95 -20.00
C ALA A 140 -6.31 -11.76 -19.96
N ALA A 141 -5.40 -11.57 -20.91
CA ALA A 141 -4.09 -12.23 -20.91
C ALA A 141 -3.23 -11.78 -19.74
N CYS A 142 -3.13 -10.46 -19.46
CA CYS A 142 -2.41 -9.91 -18.31
C CYS A 142 -3.01 -10.38 -16.98
N ALA A 143 -4.34 -10.37 -16.86
CA ALA A 143 -5.04 -10.83 -15.67
C ALA A 143 -4.82 -12.32 -15.40
N ARG A 144 -4.86 -13.16 -16.45
CA ARG A 144 -4.57 -14.60 -16.37
C ARG A 144 -3.14 -14.83 -15.86
N ALA A 145 -2.15 -14.19 -16.48
CA ALA A 145 -0.76 -14.32 -16.08
C ALA A 145 -0.54 -13.90 -14.61
N MET A 146 -1.21 -12.83 -14.16
CA MET A 146 -1.12 -12.40 -12.77
C MET A 146 -1.81 -13.38 -11.80
N LEU A 147 -2.97 -13.95 -12.18
CA LEU A 147 -3.65 -14.99 -11.39
C LEU A 147 -2.83 -16.28 -11.30
N GLU A 148 -2.13 -16.65 -12.34
CA GLU A 148 -1.18 -17.78 -12.33
C GLU A 148 -0.05 -17.52 -11.32
N ARG A 149 0.53 -16.31 -11.29
CA ARG A 149 1.58 -15.94 -10.34
C ARG A 149 1.12 -16.01 -8.87
N VAL A 150 -0.15 -15.74 -8.60
CA VAL A 150 -0.70 -15.85 -7.24
C VAL A 150 -1.29 -17.26 -6.96
N GLY A 151 -1.04 -18.25 -7.83
CA GLY A 151 -1.44 -19.64 -7.65
C GLY A 151 -2.96 -19.89 -7.81
N LEU A 152 -3.61 -19.14 -8.72
CA LEU A 152 -5.06 -19.23 -8.96
C LEU A 152 -5.42 -19.64 -10.40
N SER A 153 -4.54 -20.36 -11.10
CA SER A 153 -4.78 -20.84 -12.47
C SER A 153 -6.07 -21.64 -12.63
N ALA A 154 -6.43 -22.42 -11.61
CA ALA A 154 -7.66 -23.24 -11.61
C ALA A 154 -8.92 -22.47 -11.16
N ARG A 155 -8.80 -21.16 -10.87
CA ARG A 155 -9.87 -20.35 -10.28
C ARG A 155 -10.33 -19.17 -11.14
N LEU A 156 -9.85 -19.07 -12.37
CA LEU A 156 -10.05 -17.91 -13.23
C LEU A 156 -11.52 -17.50 -13.38
N GLU A 157 -12.39 -18.47 -13.59
CA GLU A 157 -13.83 -18.26 -13.82
C GLU A 157 -14.68 -18.28 -12.54
N HIS A 158 -14.06 -18.51 -11.37
CA HIS A 158 -14.76 -18.53 -10.09
C HIS A 158 -15.14 -17.12 -9.65
N ARG A 159 -16.36 -16.97 -9.16
CA ARG A 159 -16.84 -15.73 -8.51
C ARG A 159 -16.33 -15.63 -7.06
N PRO A 160 -16.29 -14.45 -6.46
CA PRO A 160 -15.84 -14.28 -5.08
C PRO A 160 -16.54 -15.20 -4.06
N SER A 161 -17.82 -15.51 -4.26
CA SER A 161 -18.58 -16.43 -3.41
C SER A 161 -18.09 -17.88 -3.46
N GLN A 162 -17.38 -18.26 -4.51
CA GLN A 162 -16.85 -19.61 -4.75
C GLN A 162 -15.37 -19.74 -4.33
N LEU A 163 -14.76 -18.64 -3.86
CA LEU A 163 -13.37 -18.57 -3.43
C LEU A 163 -13.27 -18.63 -1.91
N SER A 164 -12.26 -19.30 -1.40
CA SER A 164 -11.88 -19.21 0.03
C SER A 164 -11.39 -17.80 0.39
N GLY A 165 -11.28 -17.48 1.69
CA GLY A 165 -10.76 -16.19 2.16
C GLY A 165 -9.38 -15.87 1.60
N GLY A 166 -8.45 -16.84 1.64
CA GLY A 166 -7.11 -16.69 1.09
C GLY A 166 -7.09 -16.54 -0.44
N GLU A 167 -7.97 -17.27 -1.18
CA GLU A 167 -8.09 -17.11 -2.64
C GLU A 167 -8.65 -15.74 -3.01
N ARG A 168 -9.66 -15.22 -2.26
CA ARG A 168 -10.15 -13.85 -2.45
C ARG A 168 -9.05 -12.82 -2.23
N GLN A 169 -8.25 -12.98 -1.18
CA GLN A 169 -7.15 -12.05 -0.90
C GLN A 169 -6.06 -12.11 -1.97
N ARG A 170 -5.67 -13.31 -2.42
CA ARG A 170 -4.72 -13.43 -3.55
C ARG A 170 -5.28 -12.81 -4.83
N THR A 171 -6.59 -12.92 -5.09
CA THR A 171 -7.24 -12.22 -6.22
C THR A 171 -7.16 -10.70 -6.06
N ALA A 172 -7.37 -10.16 -4.85
CA ALA A 172 -7.23 -8.73 -4.57
C ALA A 172 -5.79 -8.24 -4.73
N VAL A 173 -4.79 -9.03 -4.32
CA VAL A 173 -3.36 -8.76 -4.55
C VAL A 173 -3.05 -8.75 -6.05
N ALA A 174 -3.54 -9.74 -6.80
CA ALA A 174 -3.38 -9.80 -8.25
C ALA A 174 -3.99 -8.57 -8.94
N ARG A 175 -5.20 -8.16 -8.54
CA ARG A 175 -5.86 -6.95 -9.05
C ARG A 175 -5.05 -5.68 -8.77
N ALA A 176 -4.45 -5.57 -7.58
CA ALA A 176 -3.64 -4.43 -7.22
C ALA A 176 -2.35 -4.32 -8.05
N LEU A 177 -1.79 -5.46 -8.47
CA LEU A 177 -0.49 -5.53 -9.14
C LEU A 177 -0.56 -5.63 -10.67
N VAL A 178 -1.70 -6.01 -11.25
CA VAL A 178 -1.84 -6.28 -12.70
C VAL A 178 -1.46 -5.09 -13.58
N VAL A 179 -1.61 -3.87 -13.07
CA VAL A 179 -1.28 -2.63 -13.79
C VAL A 179 0.20 -2.25 -13.72
N GLY A 180 1.03 -3.01 -12.98
CA GLY A 180 2.43 -2.67 -12.71
C GLY A 180 2.58 -1.36 -11.93
N PRO A 181 1.91 -1.18 -10.77
CA PRO A 181 1.93 0.07 -10.04
C PRO A 181 3.32 0.36 -9.46
N LYS A 182 3.61 1.64 -9.19
CA LYS A 182 4.84 2.05 -8.48
C LYS A 182 4.74 1.82 -6.97
N LEU A 183 3.52 1.84 -6.45
CA LEU A 183 3.20 1.75 -5.03
C LEU A 183 1.99 0.86 -4.80
N VAL A 184 2.05 -0.01 -3.79
CA VAL A 184 0.89 -0.70 -3.24
C VAL A 184 0.62 -0.17 -1.84
N LEU A 185 -0.62 0.22 -1.60
CA LEU A 185 -1.15 0.62 -0.30
C LEU A 185 -2.03 -0.53 0.22
N ALA A 186 -1.66 -1.11 1.36
CA ALA A 186 -2.35 -2.26 1.91
C ALA A 186 -2.88 -1.96 3.32
N ASP A 187 -4.19 -2.05 3.49
CA ASP A 187 -4.89 -1.86 4.76
C ASP A 187 -5.24 -3.21 5.37
N GLU A 188 -4.53 -3.60 6.45
CA GLU A 188 -4.70 -4.88 7.15
C GLU A 188 -4.85 -6.07 6.19
N PRO A 189 -3.91 -6.29 5.23
CA PRO A 189 -4.11 -7.19 4.09
C PRO A 189 -4.33 -8.65 4.47
N THR A 190 -4.13 -9.01 5.72
CA THR A 190 -4.28 -10.38 6.23
C THR A 190 -5.22 -10.48 7.43
N GLY A 191 -5.84 -9.37 7.85
CA GLY A 191 -6.61 -9.28 9.10
C GLY A 191 -7.84 -10.19 9.16
N ASN A 192 -8.38 -10.64 8.03
CA ASN A 192 -9.53 -11.55 7.94
C ASN A 192 -9.15 -13.00 7.60
N LEU A 193 -7.86 -13.36 7.69
CA LEU A 193 -7.36 -14.68 7.35
C LEU A 193 -6.91 -15.43 8.60
N ASP A 194 -7.03 -16.76 8.58
CA ASP A 194 -6.34 -17.59 9.56
C ASP A 194 -4.82 -17.50 9.42
N GLY A 195 -4.09 -17.84 10.47
CA GLY A 195 -2.67 -17.63 10.56
C GLY A 195 -1.85 -18.22 9.41
N ARG A 196 -2.22 -19.40 8.89
CA ARG A 196 -1.51 -20.04 7.77
C ARG A 196 -1.76 -19.32 6.45
N ASN A 197 -3.00 -18.96 6.15
CA ASN A 197 -3.35 -18.21 4.96
C ASN A 197 -2.77 -16.78 5.02
N ALA A 198 -2.79 -16.13 6.20
CA ALA A 198 -2.19 -14.83 6.42
C ALA A 198 -0.70 -14.82 6.04
N GLU A 199 0.06 -15.81 6.55
CA GLU A 199 1.47 -15.94 6.27
C GLU A 199 1.76 -16.16 4.78
N GLN A 200 1.00 -17.03 4.12
CA GLN A 200 1.14 -17.31 2.68
C GLN A 200 0.86 -16.09 1.82
N VAL A 201 -0.22 -15.35 2.10
CA VAL A 201 -0.58 -14.15 1.36
C VAL A 201 0.47 -13.04 1.56
N PHE A 202 0.93 -12.85 2.79
CA PHE A 202 1.94 -11.84 3.07
C PHE A 202 3.30 -12.17 2.43
N ALA A 203 3.74 -13.44 2.49
CA ALA A 203 4.95 -13.91 1.82
C ALA A 203 4.88 -13.64 0.30
N LEU A 204 3.74 -13.97 -0.32
CA LEU A 204 3.47 -13.70 -1.73
C LEU A 204 3.53 -12.20 -2.06
N MET A 205 2.97 -11.34 -1.21
CA MET A 205 3.05 -9.88 -1.42
C MET A 205 4.50 -9.38 -1.39
N LEU A 206 5.33 -9.89 -0.48
CA LEU A 206 6.76 -9.52 -0.40
C LEU A 206 7.57 -10.04 -1.59
N GLU A 207 7.26 -11.25 -2.07
CA GLU A 207 7.88 -11.84 -3.26
C GLU A 207 7.57 -10.99 -4.49
N LEU A 208 6.29 -10.72 -4.75
CA LEU A 208 5.85 -9.91 -5.89
C LEU A 208 6.36 -8.46 -5.82
N ASN A 209 6.42 -7.86 -4.63
CA ASN A 209 7.04 -6.54 -4.44
C ASN A 209 8.50 -6.54 -4.93
N ARG A 210 9.29 -7.55 -4.55
CA ARG A 210 10.70 -7.67 -4.94
C ARG A 210 10.84 -7.87 -6.45
N GLU A 211 10.05 -8.79 -7.04
CA GLU A 211 10.13 -9.12 -8.46
C GLU A 211 9.71 -7.96 -9.36
N LEU A 212 8.68 -7.23 -8.97
CA LEU A 212 8.13 -6.12 -9.76
C LEU A 212 8.82 -4.78 -9.48
N GLY A 213 9.63 -4.70 -8.42
CA GLY A 213 10.24 -3.44 -7.96
C GLY A 213 9.19 -2.40 -7.51
N THR A 214 8.04 -2.86 -7.06
CA THR A 214 6.94 -2.02 -6.56
C THR A 214 7.19 -1.68 -5.09
N SER A 215 6.95 -0.43 -4.66
CA SER A 215 7.00 -0.07 -3.24
C SER A 215 5.75 -0.57 -2.51
N LEU A 216 5.87 -0.88 -1.22
CA LEU A 216 4.79 -1.44 -0.44
C LEU A 216 4.63 -0.68 0.89
N VAL A 217 3.46 -0.09 1.12
CA VAL A 217 3.07 0.48 2.42
C VAL A 217 1.96 -0.40 3.00
N VAL A 218 2.22 -0.98 4.15
CA VAL A 218 1.25 -1.83 4.86
C VAL A 218 0.89 -1.17 6.18
N VAL A 219 -0.40 -0.91 6.42
CA VAL A 219 -0.88 -0.62 7.76
C VAL A 219 -1.34 -1.92 8.40
N THR A 220 -0.87 -2.18 9.61
CA THR A 220 -1.19 -3.41 10.34
C THR A 220 -1.04 -3.24 11.85
N HIS A 221 -1.73 -4.07 12.60
CA HIS A 221 -1.53 -4.22 14.05
C HIS A 221 -0.71 -5.48 14.40
N ASP A 222 -0.32 -6.31 13.41
CA ASP A 222 0.51 -7.50 13.64
C ASP A 222 2.01 -7.15 13.60
N PRO A 223 2.72 -7.18 14.74
CA PRO A 223 4.13 -6.86 14.81
C PRO A 223 5.01 -7.86 14.06
N ARG A 224 4.56 -9.11 13.87
CA ARG A 224 5.31 -10.14 13.14
C ARG A 224 5.40 -9.80 11.65
N LEU A 225 4.33 -9.26 11.08
CA LEU A 225 4.32 -8.80 9.70
C LEU A 225 5.16 -7.54 9.55
N ALA A 226 5.02 -6.59 10.49
CA ALA A 226 5.81 -5.36 10.49
C ALA A 226 7.32 -5.63 10.56
N ALA A 227 7.77 -6.61 11.35
CA ALA A 227 9.18 -6.98 11.48
C ALA A 227 9.83 -7.50 10.17
N ARG A 228 9.04 -7.84 9.15
CA ARG A 228 9.52 -8.31 7.82
C ARG A 228 9.67 -7.18 6.80
N MET A 229 9.34 -5.96 7.19
CA MET A 229 9.45 -4.78 6.35
C MET A 229 10.81 -4.10 6.51
N ASP A 230 11.18 -3.25 5.55
CA ASP A 230 12.47 -2.54 5.59
C ASP A 230 12.49 -1.44 6.65
N ARG A 231 11.34 -0.82 6.90
CA ARG A 231 11.14 0.24 7.88
C ARG A 231 9.78 0.09 8.56
N VAL A 232 9.73 0.44 9.84
CA VAL A 232 8.51 0.44 10.64
C VAL A 232 8.32 1.84 11.22
N LEU A 233 7.10 2.37 11.13
CA LEU A 233 6.69 3.60 11.81
C LEU A 233 5.46 3.31 12.66
N GLU A 234 5.30 4.03 13.76
CA GLU A 234 4.12 3.97 14.61
C GLU A 234 3.28 5.24 14.44
N LEU A 235 1.98 5.07 14.17
CA LEU A 235 1.00 6.15 14.19
C LEU A 235 0.35 6.23 15.57
N SER A 236 0.73 7.25 16.34
CA SER A 236 0.24 7.50 17.69
C SER A 236 0.00 8.99 17.91
N GLY A 237 -1.17 9.34 18.49
CA GLY A 237 -1.56 10.76 18.71
C GLY A 237 -1.56 11.59 17.42
N GLY A 238 -1.96 11.01 16.31
CA GLY A 238 -2.01 11.66 15.00
C GLY A 238 -0.66 11.88 14.32
N ARG A 239 0.43 11.36 14.86
CA ARG A 239 1.80 11.57 14.35
C ARG A 239 2.52 10.25 14.08
N LEU A 240 3.39 10.24 13.06
CA LEU A 240 4.29 9.14 12.81
C LEU A 240 5.58 9.28 13.62
N ARG A 241 6.01 8.18 14.24
CA ARG A 241 7.27 8.08 15.00
C ARG A 241 7.99 6.78 14.66
N GLN A 242 9.28 6.73 14.92
CA GLN A 242 9.99 5.45 14.97
C GLN A 242 9.57 4.74 16.27
N PRO A 243 9.24 3.44 16.22
CA PRO A 243 8.86 2.64 17.40
C PRO A 243 10.00 2.44 18.36
#